data_a8d9c29eab45617161dde94ec8a0ed8d
#
_entry.id   a8d9c29eab45617161dde94ec8a0ed8d
#
_cell.length_a   1.000
_cell.length_b   1.000
_cell.length_c   1.000
_cell.angle_alpha   90.00
_cell.angle_beta   90.00
_cell.angle_gamma   90.00
#
_symmetry.space_group_name_H-M   'P 1'
#
loop_
_entity.id
_entity.type
_entity.pdbx_description
1 polymer ?
#
loop_
_entity_poly.entity_id
_entity_poly.type
_entity_poly.pdbx_seq_one_letter_code
_entity_poly.pdbx_strand_id
1 'polypeptide(L)'
;MLSKRLIACLDVRNGQLAKSIKFVDTKDIGDPVAKAAEYYADGLDELVFYDITASHEKRPIMLDVVEAVASQVFIPLSVGGGVRDVGDATDLRLAGAEKINVNSAAVKNPALIEQCAAAIGEQNVVLSMDIRRVEATAQLPSGYEAVSYTHLTLPTKA
;
A
#
# COMPACT_ATOMS: atom_id res chain seq x y z
N MET A 1 -17.40 4.05 24.02
CA MET A 1 -17.27 4.93 22.83
C MET A 1 -16.01 4.51 22.11
N LEU A 2 -16.07 4.19 20.81
CA LEU A 2 -14.87 3.87 20.05
C LEU A 2 -14.10 5.17 19.79
N SER A 3 -12.81 5.21 20.17
CA SER A 3 -11.93 6.34 19.87
C SER A 3 -11.58 6.34 18.37
N LYS A 4 -11.35 7.53 17.83
CA LYS A 4 -10.83 7.70 16.47
C LYS A 4 -9.34 7.35 16.48
N ARG A 5 -8.86 6.74 15.40
CA ARG A 5 -7.43 6.49 15.17
C ARG A 5 -6.87 7.52 14.21
N LEU A 6 -5.65 7.95 14.50
CA LEU A 6 -4.85 8.77 13.59
C LEU A 6 -3.92 7.82 12.84
N ILE A 7 -4.06 7.79 11.52
CA ILE A 7 -3.29 6.91 10.63
C ILE A 7 -2.47 7.78 9.69
N ALA A 8 -1.16 7.66 9.71
CA ALA A 8 -0.29 8.31 8.73
C ALA A 8 0.00 7.37 7.56
N CYS A 9 -0.10 7.92 6.35
CA CYS A 9 0.22 7.21 5.13
C CYS A 9 1.46 7.86 4.50
N LEU A 10 2.51 7.09 4.30
CA LEU A 10 3.80 7.52 3.78
C LEU A 10 4.10 6.85 2.44
N ASP A 11 4.31 7.68 1.42
CA ASP A 11 4.77 7.21 0.13
C ASP A 11 6.29 7.01 0.17
N VAL A 12 6.75 5.85 -0.28
CA VAL A 12 8.17 5.50 -0.35
C VAL A 12 8.56 5.20 -1.78
N ARG A 13 9.72 5.70 -2.20
CA ARG A 13 10.33 5.46 -3.50
C ARG A 13 11.81 5.18 -3.31
N ASN A 14 12.29 4.04 -3.81
CA ASN A 14 13.70 3.66 -3.71
C ASN A 14 14.27 3.76 -2.28
N GLY A 15 13.48 3.34 -1.29
CA GLY A 15 13.90 3.38 0.13
C GLY A 15 13.88 4.77 0.77
N GLN A 16 13.40 5.80 0.09
CA GLN A 16 13.29 7.16 0.61
C GLN A 16 11.83 7.60 0.66
N LEU A 17 11.49 8.46 1.62
CA LEU A 17 10.18 9.11 1.62
C LEU A 17 10.05 9.99 0.39
N ALA A 18 8.91 9.89 -0.25
CA ALA A 18 8.60 10.63 -1.44
C ALA A 18 7.39 11.56 -1.21
N LYS A 19 7.43 12.72 -1.83
CA LYS A 19 6.29 13.63 -1.91
C LYS A 19 6.06 14.00 -3.35
N SER A 20 4.84 13.76 -3.83
CA SER A 20 4.44 14.10 -5.19
C SER A 20 3.32 15.12 -5.17
N ILE A 21 3.33 16.03 -6.13
CA ILE A 21 2.16 16.87 -6.44
C ILE A 21 1.49 16.25 -7.67
N LYS A 22 0.32 15.65 -7.48
CA LYS A 22 -0.44 14.96 -8.55
C LYS A 22 0.38 13.88 -9.29
N PHE A 23 1.25 13.17 -8.58
CA PHE A 23 2.19 12.17 -9.12
C PHE A 23 3.20 12.73 -10.15
N VAL A 24 3.34 14.05 -10.23
CA VAL A 24 4.34 14.75 -11.04
C VAL A 24 5.32 15.43 -10.08
N ASP A 25 6.58 15.57 -10.49
CA ASP A 25 7.64 16.18 -9.67
C ASP A 25 7.82 15.52 -8.29
N THR A 26 7.92 14.20 -8.28
CA THR A 26 8.21 13.45 -7.04
C THR A 26 9.59 13.81 -6.50
N LYS A 27 9.61 14.32 -5.27
CA LYS A 27 10.84 14.67 -4.56
C LYS A 27 11.04 13.72 -3.38
N ASP A 28 12.27 13.29 -3.18
CA ASP A 28 12.66 12.56 -1.98
C ASP A 28 12.80 13.58 -0.84
N ILE A 29 12.16 13.29 0.30
CA ILE A 29 12.03 14.24 1.41
C ILE A 29 12.60 13.73 2.73
N GLY A 30 13.21 12.54 2.74
CA GLY A 30 13.91 12.04 3.91
C GLY A 30 13.90 10.54 4.09
N ASP A 31 14.37 10.11 5.24
CA ASP A 31 14.44 8.72 5.67
C ASP A 31 13.08 8.26 6.22
N PRO A 32 12.47 7.18 5.68
CA PRO A 32 11.22 6.64 6.17
C PRO A 32 11.30 6.10 7.59
N VAL A 33 12.43 5.55 8.02
CA VAL A 33 12.61 4.99 9.36
C VAL A 33 12.62 6.11 10.40
N ALA A 34 13.38 7.17 10.17
CA ALA A 34 13.43 8.32 11.06
C ALA A 34 12.06 9.01 11.17
N LYS A 35 11.32 9.15 10.07
CA LYS A 35 10.00 9.77 10.07
C LYS A 35 8.96 8.89 10.78
N ALA A 36 9.02 7.58 10.62
CA ALA A 36 8.16 6.64 11.32
C ALA A 36 8.38 6.73 12.85
N ALA A 37 9.63 6.78 13.29
CA ALA A 37 9.98 6.93 14.70
C ALA A 37 9.49 8.27 15.29
N GLU A 38 9.61 9.37 14.53
CA GLU A 38 9.08 10.68 14.91
C GLU A 38 7.56 10.62 15.13
N TYR A 39 6.80 10.09 14.17
CA TYR A 39 5.35 9.98 14.28
C TYR A 39 4.90 9.06 15.41
N TYR A 40 5.63 7.97 15.63
CA TYR A 40 5.38 7.09 16.77
C TYR A 40 5.57 7.82 18.10
N ALA A 41 6.64 8.60 18.23
CA ALA A 41 6.89 9.42 19.43
C ALA A 41 5.82 10.50 19.65
N ASP A 42 5.24 11.02 18.57
CA ASP A 42 4.15 12.01 18.59
C ASP A 42 2.77 11.38 18.91
N GLY A 43 2.70 10.05 19.08
CA GLY A 43 1.48 9.35 19.48
C GLY A 43 0.57 8.94 18.31
N LEU A 44 1.14 8.66 17.14
CA LEU A 44 0.40 8.09 16.03
C LEU A 44 -0.15 6.70 16.38
N ASP A 45 -1.37 6.38 15.94
CA ASP A 45 -2.03 5.10 16.24
C ASP A 45 -1.71 3.99 15.24
N GLU A 46 -1.47 4.32 13.97
CA GLU A 46 -1.20 3.33 12.90
C GLU A 46 -0.39 3.98 11.77
N LEU A 47 0.49 3.21 11.17
CA LEU A 47 1.35 3.66 10.07
C LEU A 47 1.09 2.83 8.81
N VAL A 48 1.05 3.50 7.67
CA VAL A 48 0.90 2.86 6.36
C VAL A 48 2.06 3.27 5.46
N PHE A 49 2.74 2.30 4.85
CA PHE A 49 3.75 2.53 3.83
C PHE A 49 3.24 2.06 2.47
N TYR A 50 3.37 2.93 1.46
CA TYR A 50 3.17 2.55 0.07
C TYR A 50 4.45 2.72 -0.73
N ASP A 51 4.94 1.62 -1.31
CA ASP A 51 5.95 1.69 -2.34
C ASP A 51 5.29 2.10 -3.67
N ILE A 52 5.47 3.36 -4.04
CA ILE A 52 4.77 3.96 -5.19
C ILE A 52 5.39 3.60 -6.54
N THR A 53 6.55 2.95 -6.55
CA THR A 53 7.28 2.60 -7.80
C THR A 53 7.47 1.10 -8.01
N ALA A 54 7.38 0.26 -6.98
CA ALA A 54 7.66 -1.17 -7.08
C ALA A 54 6.83 -1.90 -8.15
N SER A 55 5.54 -1.58 -8.25
CA SER A 55 4.66 -2.18 -9.27
C SER A 55 5.05 -1.81 -10.70
N HIS A 56 5.49 -0.57 -10.92
CA HIS A 56 5.89 -0.06 -12.22
C HIS A 56 7.27 -0.56 -12.63
N GLU A 57 8.21 -0.53 -11.71
CA GLU A 57 9.60 -0.91 -11.93
C GLU A 57 9.83 -2.44 -11.89
N LYS A 58 8.80 -3.21 -11.49
CA LYS A 58 8.86 -4.67 -11.31
C LYS A 58 10.02 -5.10 -10.39
N ARG A 59 10.36 -4.25 -9.44
CA ARG A 59 11.42 -4.55 -8.47
C ARG A 59 10.86 -5.23 -7.22
N PRO A 60 11.72 -5.89 -6.43
CA PRO A 60 11.33 -6.44 -5.14
C PRO A 60 10.79 -5.36 -4.19
N ILE A 61 9.94 -5.78 -3.27
CA ILE A 61 9.43 -4.96 -2.19
C ILE A 61 10.60 -4.59 -1.25
N MET A 62 10.51 -3.44 -0.62
CA MET A 62 11.51 -2.88 0.31
C MET A 62 11.47 -3.55 1.70
N LEU A 63 11.77 -4.84 1.78
CA LEU A 63 11.73 -5.61 3.03
C LEU A 63 12.65 -5.03 4.10
N ASP A 64 13.84 -4.60 3.72
CA ASP A 64 14.84 -3.98 4.58
C ASP A 64 14.31 -2.71 5.29
N VAL A 65 13.57 -1.88 4.58
CA VAL A 65 12.92 -0.68 5.16
C VAL A 65 11.82 -1.09 6.13
N VAL A 66 11.01 -2.10 5.78
CA VAL A 66 9.94 -2.61 6.64
C VAL A 66 10.51 -3.18 7.92
N GLU A 67 11.55 -4.00 7.87
CA GLU A 67 12.25 -4.55 9.03
C GLU A 67 12.85 -3.45 9.92
N ALA A 68 13.49 -2.46 9.31
CA ALA A 68 14.07 -1.34 10.06
C ALA A 68 13.01 -0.52 10.80
N VAL A 69 11.85 -0.27 10.18
CA VAL A 69 10.73 0.42 10.82
C VAL A 69 10.12 -0.45 11.92
N ALA A 70 9.82 -1.72 11.64
CA ALA A 70 9.20 -2.63 12.61
C ALA A 70 10.07 -2.85 13.86
N SER A 71 11.38 -2.68 13.75
CA SER A 71 12.30 -2.76 14.90
C SER A 71 12.24 -1.54 15.84
N GLN A 72 11.68 -0.41 15.39
CA GLN A 72 11.66 0.85 16.14
C GLN A 72 10.25 1.37 16.46
N VAL A 73 9.24 0.93 15.72
CA VAL A 73 7.87 1.43 15.81
C VAL A 73 6.94 0.31 16.21
N PHE A 74 6.28 0.45 17.38
CA PHE A 74 5.45 -0.60 17.99
C PHE A 74 3.95 -0.29 17.91
N ILE A 75 3.51 0.26 16.77
CA ILE A 75 2.11 0.44 16.38
C ILE A 75 1.84 -0.36 15.12
N PRO A 76 0.57 -0.66 14.78
CA PRO A 76 0.23 -1.38 13.58
C PRO A 76 0.87 -0.77 12.33
N LEU A 77 1.63 -1.59 11.60
CA LEU A 77 2.28 -1.22 10.35
C LEU A 77 1.59 -1.92 9.18
N SER A 78 1.00 -1.14 8.29
CA SER A 78 0.44 -1.60 7.02
C SER A 78 1.41 -1.33 5.88
N VAL A 79 1.62 -2.28 5.00
CA VAL A 79 2.53 -2.12 3.85
C VAL A 79 1.82 -2.51 2.56
N GLY A 80 2.01 -1.70 1.53
CA GLY A 80 1.46 -1.93 0.20
C GLY A 80 2.37 -1.40 -0.91
N GLY A 81 1.94 -1.64 -2.15
CA GLY A 81 2.74 -1.32 -3.33
C GLY A 81 3.67 -2.48 -3.70
N GLY A 82 3.53 -2.98 -4.93
CA GLY A 82 4.38 -4.04 -5.45
C GLY A 82 4.05 -5.47 -5.02
N VAL A 83 3.04 -5.70 -4.18
CA VAL A 83 2.59 -7.06 -3.79
C VAL A 83 1.99 -7.76 -5.01
N ARG A 84 2.58 -8.88 -5.43
CA ARG A 84 2.26 -9.62 -6.66
C ARG A 84 1.63 -10.98 -6.40
N ASP A 85 2.05 -11.61 -5.32
CA ASP A 85 1.67 -12.98 -4.96
C ASP A 85 1.69 -13.21 -3.44
N VAL A 86 1.38 -14.43 -3.03
CA VAL A 86 1.35 -14.84 -1.62
C VAL A 86 2.75 -14.82 -0.98
N GLY A 87 3.79 -15.08 -1.77
CA GLY A 87 5.18 -15.02 -1.30
C GLY A 87 5.53 -13.61 -0.82
N ASP A 88 5.29 -12.60 -1.67
CA ASP A 88 5.49 -11.19 -1.31
C ASP A 88 4.72 -10.82 -0.02
N ALA A 89 3.46 -11.29 0.12
CA ALA A 89 2.65 -11.02 1.31
C ALA A 89 3.23 -11.68 2.57
N THR A 90 3.74 -12.90 2.43
CA THR A 90 4.37 -13.65 3.53
C THR A 90 5.69 -13.00 3.95
N ASP A 91 6.52 -12.60 3.00
CA ASP A 91 7.80 -11.96 3.27
C ASP A 91 7.60 -10.62 4.01
N LEU A 92 6.61 -9.81 3.60
CA LEU A 92 6.26 -8.59 4.31
C LEU A 92 5.78 -8.85 5.75
N ARG A 93 5.00 -9.92 5.96
CA ARG A 93 4.59 -10.33 7.32
C ARG A 93 5.79 -10.70 8.18
N LEU A 94 6.73 -11.46 7.63
CA LEU A 94 7.96 -11.86 8.34
C LEU A 94 8.86 -10.65 8.62
N ALA A 95 8.89 -9.66 7.73
CA ALA A 95 9.59 -8.40 7.93
C ALA A 95 8.96 -7.49 9.01
N GLY A 96 7.77 -7.84 9.51
CA GLY A 96 7.12 -7.14 10.62
C GLY A 96 5.90 -6.30 10.24
N ALA A 97 5.46 -6.31 8.99
CA ALA A 97 4.20 -5.68 8.61
C ALA A 97 3.02 -6.45 9.22
N GLU A 98 2.08 -5.75 9.87
CA GLU A 98 0.87 -6.37 10.42
C GLU A 98 -0.19 -6.58 9.34
N LYS A 99 -0.37 -5.61 8.45
CA LYS A 99 -1.34 -5.67 7.36
C LYS A 99 -0.67 -5.50 6.01
N ILE A 100 -1.16 -6.23 5.04
CA ILE A 100 -0.65 -6.23 3.66
C ILE A 100 -1.74 -5.68 2.74
N ASN A 101 -1.41 -4.60 2.03
CA ASN A 101 -2.33 -3.95 1.11
C ASN A 101 -2.13 -4.50 -0.31
N VAL A 102 -3.17 -5.07 -0.90
CA VAL A 102 -3.18 -5.56 -2.28
C VAL A 102 -4.11 -4.69 -3.14
N ASN A 103 -3.70 -4.41 -4.37
CA ASN A 103 -4.49 -3.65 -5.35
C ASN A 103 -4.34 -4.27 -6.75
N SER A 104 -3.39 -3.82 -7.53
CA SER A 104 -3.25 -4.17 -8.96
C SER A 104 -3.18 -5.67 -9.25
N ALA A 105 -2.54 -6.45 -8.37
CA ALA A 105 -2.49 -7.90 -8.49
C ALA A 105 -3.86 -8.53 -8.24
N ALA A 106 -4.63 -8.03 -7.28
CA ALA A 106 -5.99 -8.50 -7.00
C ALA A 106 -6.98 -8.14 -8.11
N VAL A 107 -6.82 -6.99 -8.78
CA VAL A 107 -7.62 -6.64 -9.96
C VAL A 107 -7.37 -7.64 -11.11
N LYS A 108 -6.13 -8.08 -11.30
CA LYS A 108 -5.75 -9.06 -12.33
C LYS A 108 -6.16 -10.49 -11.95
N ASN A 109 -6.03 -10.84 -10.68
CA ASN A 109 -6.34 -12.16 -10.15
C ASN A 109 -7.05 -12.02 -8.78
N PRO A 110 -8.38 -11.92 -8.73
CA PRO A 110 -9.13 -11.78 -7.48
C PRO A 110 -8.91 -12.93 -6.48
N ALA A 111 -8.56 -14.14 -6.95
CA ALA A 111 -8.27 -15.28 -6.07
C ALA A 111 -7.05 -15.04 -5.18
N LEU A 112 -6.18 -14.08 -5.52
CA LEU A 112 -5.05 -13.68 -4.69
C LEU A 112 -5.48 -13.23 -3.29
N ILE A 113 -6.64 -12.57 -3.16
CA ILE A 113 -7.16 -12.09 -1.88
C ILE A 113 -7.39 -13.27 -0.93
N GLU A 114 -8.08 -14.32 -1.42
CA GLU A 114 -8.34 -15.54 -0.65
C GLU A 114 -7.04 -16.30 -0.33
N GLN A 115 -6.14 -16.39 -1.30
CA GLN A 115 -4.84 -17.04 -1.11
C GLN A 115 -3.99 -16.33 -0.06
N CYS A 116 -3.93 -15.01 -0.09
CA CYS A 116 -3.24 -14.23 0.94
C CYS A 116 -3.94 -14.39 2.30
N ALA A 117 -5.26 -14.33 2.36
CA ALA A 117 -6.01 -14.50 3.60
C ALA A 117 -5.77 -15.88 4.23
N ALA A 118 -5.70 -16.94 3.43
CA ALA A 118 -5.36 -18.29 3.90
C ALA A 118 -3.92 -18.39 4.44
N ALA A 119 -2.97 -17.66 3.85
CA ALA A 119 -1.55 -17.72 4.23
C ALA A 119 -1.21 -16.88 5.45
N ILE A 120 -1.73 -15.64 5.53
CA ILE A 120 -1.33 -14.66 6.55
C ILE A 120 -2.47 -14.25 7.49
N GLY A 121 -3.68 -14.78 7.31
CA GLY A 121 -4.89 -14.46 8.07
C GLY A 121 -5.72 -13.34 7.43
N GLU A 122 -7.05 -13.50 7.47
CA GLU A 122 -8.00 -12.55 6.86
C GLU A 122 -7.85 -11.11 7.39
N GLN A 123 -7.61 -10.97 8.71
CA GLN A 123 -7.45 -9.67 9.38
C GLN A 123 -6.20 -8.92 8.95
N ASN A 124 -5.25 -9.59 8.29
CA ASN A 124 -3.99 -9.03 7.85
C ASN A 124 -3.97 -8.66 6.36
N VAL A 125 -5.06 -8.93 5.63
CA VAL A 125 -5.20 -8.56 4.22
C VAL A 125 -6.09 -7.34 4.08
N VAL A 126 -5.57 -6.31 3.44
CA VAL A 126 -6.32 -5.09 3.11
C VAL A 126 -6.42 -4.96 1.60
N LEU A 127 -7.64 -4.83 1.11
CA LEU A 127 -7.88 -4.54 -0.30
C LEU A 127 -7.93 -3.02 -0.50
N SER A 128 -6.90 -2.47 -1.13
CA SER A 128 -6.89 -1.09 -1.63
C SER A 128 -7.43 -1.08 -3.05
N MET A 129 -8.55 -0.39 -3.29
CA MET A 129 -9.15 -0.35 -4.63
C MET A 129 -9.19 1.06 -5.18
N ASP A 130 -8.60 1.21 -6.36
CA ASP A 130 -8.94 2.33 -7.23
C ASP A 130 -10.22 1.97 -7.98
N ILE A 131 -11.23 2.83 -7.89
CA ILE A 131 -12.53 2.57 -8.52
C ILE A 131 -12.90 3.69 -9.50
N ARG A 132 -13.53 3.30 -10.60
CA ARG A 132 -14.09 4.21 -11.58
C ARG A 132 -15.59 4.00 -11.69
N ARG A 133 -16.35 5.09 -11.73
CA ARG A 133 -17.78 5.04 -12.02
C ARG A 133 -17.99 4.77 -13.51
N VAL A 134 -18.86 3.82 -13.80
CA VAL A 134 -19.26 3.41 -15.17
C VAL A 134 -20.79 3.30 -15.23
N GLU A 135 -21.33 3.09 -16.42
CA GLU A 135 -22.73 2.78 -16.57
C GLU A 135 -23.04 1.40 -15.97
N ALA A 136 -24.12 1.32 -15.18
CA ALA A 136 -24.55 0.06 -14.59
C ALA A 136 -25.07 -0.89 -15.69
N THR A 137 -24.59 -2.12 -15.68
CA THR A 137 -25.00 -3.19 -16.60
C THR A 137 -25.39 -4.45 -15.82
N ALA A 138 -25.91 -5.45 -16.51
CA ALA A 138 -26.23 -6.74 -15.90
C ALA A 138 -24.98 -7.43 -15.32
N GLN A 139 -23.80 -7.22 -15.93
CA GLN A 139 -22.52 -7.74 -15.46
C GLN A 139 -21.88 -6.86 -14.36
N LEU A 140 -22.23 -5.58 -14.30
CA LEU A 140 -21.72 -4.59 -13.36
C LEU A 140 -22.86 -3.79 -12.74
N PRO A 141 -23.72 -4.43 -11.95
CA PRO A 141 -24.92 -3.77 -11.41
C PRO A 141 -24.61 -2.66 -10.41
N SER A 142 -23.40 -2.65 -9.83
CA SER A 142 -22.95 -1.61 -8.90
C SER A 142 -22.71 -0.25 -9.58
N GLY A 143 -22.47 -0.23 -10.90
CA GLY A 143 -22.03 0.98 -11.62
C GLY A 143 -20.60 1.42 -11.26
N TYR A 144 -19.78 0.53 -10.70
CA TYR A 144 -18.37 0.77 -10.41
C TYR A 144 -17.51 -0.39 -10.88
N GLU A 145 -16.35 -0.08 -11.42
CA GLU A 145 -15.33 -1.07 -11.73
C GLU A 145 -14.04 -0.79 -10.96
N ALA A 146 -13.35 -1.83 -10.56
CA ALA A 146 -12.01 -1.73 -10.02
C ALA A 146 -11.01 -1.54 -11.18
N VAL A 147 -10.07 -0.62 -11.00
CA VAL A 147 -9.08 -0.28 -12.02
C VAL A 147 -7.69 -0.37 -11.45
N SER A 148 -6.73 -0.70 -12.30
CA SER A 148 -5.31 -0.66 -11.98
C SER A 148 -4.63 0.30 -12.95
N TYR A 149 -4.17 1.42 -12.43
CA TYR A 149 -3.43 2.39 -13.20
C TYR A 149 -1.92 2.13 -13.06
N THR A 150 -1.39 1.27 -13.90
CA THR A 150 0.07 1.11 -14.01
C THR A 150 0.73 2.26 -14.76
N HIS A 151 -0.08 3.08 -15.47
CA HIS A 151 0.34 4.29 -16.18
C HIS A 151 -0.72 5.36 -16.00
N LEU A 152 -0.47 6.31 -15.12
CA LEU A 152 -1.21 7.57 -15.09
C LEU A 152 -0.72 8.46 -16.25
N THR A 153 -1.21 8.22 -17.45
CA THR A 153 -1.32 9.29 -18.41
C THR A 153 -2.51 10.14 -17.98
N LEU A 154 -2.24 11.23 -17.29
CA LEU A 154 -3.25 12.26 -17.10
C LEU A 154 -3.76 12.65 -18.49
N PRO A 155 -5.10 12.70 -18.72
CA PRO A 155 -5.60 13.25 -19.96
C PRO A 155 -5.06 14.67 -20.07
N THR A 156 -4.17 14.89 -21.02
CA THR A 156 -3.81 16.24 -21.46
C THR A 156 -5.10 16.89 -21.89
N LYS A 157 -5.55 17.89 -21.15
CA LYS A 157 -6.63 18.75 -21.64
C LYS A 157 -6.12 19.36 -22.93
N ALA A 158 -6.74 18.98 -24.05
CA ALA A 158 -6.70 19.75 -25.29
C ALA A 158 -7.37 21.10 -25.06
#